data_295296fd357dfc07efc5817e46d5007e
#
_entry.id   295296fd357dfc07efc5817e46d5007e
#
_cell.length_a   1.000
_cell.length_b   1.000
_cell.length_c   1.000
_cell.angle_alpha   90.00
_cell.angle_beta   90.00
_cell.angle_gamma   90.00
#
_symmetry.space_group_name_H-M   'P 1'
#
loop_
_entity.id
_entity.type
_entity.pdbx_description
1 polymer ?
#
loop_
_entity_poly.entity_id
_entity_poly.type
_entity_poly.pdbx_seq_one_letter_code
_entity_poly.pdbx_strand_id
1 'polypeptide(L)'
;MVWKAEELPSRLRVASVVGKRTDDEATELITKVKERSDGSLPLFMSDNLDAYPHALLNVYGETEEPKREKRRGRPRTKPIVRPPEDLRYAQVVKHREEHGRITSVERRVVFGTEEKVREKLMEAGCYTTISTAHVESDNLMSRQTSSRLVRDALSFSKAMEALRYHTALDDLAHNFLRNHGSLRVRLGRPQPTRGRKGTPRRWAQRTPAMAAGITDHRWSMGDLMTYPVIKSHS
;
A
#
# COMPACT_ATOMS: atom_id res chain seq x y z
N MET A 1 1.87 -15.91 1.06
CA MET A 1 2.32 -14.61 0.50
C MET A 1 1.87 -13.50 1.41
N VAL A 2 2.54 -12.35 1.42
CA VAL A 2 2.07 -11.15 2.12
C VAL A 2 1.73 -10.09 1.08
N TRP A 3 0.50 -9.61 1.14
CA TRP A 3 0.00 -8.48 0.36
C TRP A 3 0.12 -7.23 1.20
N LYS A 4 0.44 -6.09 0.59
CA LYS A 4 0.60 -4.83 1.29
C LYS A 4 0.03 -3.67 0.50
N ALA A 5 -0.56 -2.73 1.21
CA ALA A 5 -0.95 -1.42 0.71
C ALA A 5 -0.20 -0.34 1.47
N GLU A 6 0.48 0.53 0.74
CA GLU A 6 1.27 1.65 1.25
C GLU A 6 0.70 2.98 0.75
N GLU A 7 0.53 3.92 1.64
CA GLU A 7 0.19 5.28 1.31
C GLU A 7 1.46 6.05 0.95
N LEU A 8 1.49 6.62 -0.24
CA LEU A 8 2.75 7.08 -0.84
C LEU A 8 3.38 8.32 -0.22
N PRO A 9 2.64 9.40 0.11
CA PRO A 9 3.27 10.57 0.70
C PRO A 9 3.94 10.27 2.02
N SER A 10 3.29 9.50 2.89
CA SER A 10 3.77 9.20 4.24
C SER A 10 4.56 7.89 4.36
N ARG A 11 4.53 7.01 3.34
CA ARG A 11 5.09 5.65 3.43
C ARG A 11 4.42 4.78 4.49
N LEU A 12 3.19 5.13 4.87
CA LEU A 12 2.42 4.38 5.86
C LEU A 12 1.93 3.07 5.23
N ARG A 13 2.20 1.95 5.88
CA ARG A 13 1.54 0.68 5.55
C ARG A 13 0.13 0.73 6.09
N VAL A 14 -0.83 0.94 5.19
CA VAL A 14 -2.25 1.09 5.52
C VAL A 14 -2.86 -0.27 5.85
N ALA A 15 -2.53 -1.29 5.08
CA ALA A 15 -3.07 -2.63 5.25
C ALA A 15 -2.10 -3.71 4.81
N SER A 16 -2.18 -4.86 5.48
CA SER A 16 -1.52 -6.10 5.06
C SER A 16 -2.46 -7.29 5.17
N VAL A 17 -2.32 -8.24 4.25
CA VAL A 17 -3.04 -9.52 4.23
C VAL A 17 -2.05 -10.64 4.01
N VAL A 18 -2.17 -11.70 4.80
CA VAL A 18 -1.35 -12.91 4.69
C VAL A 18 -2.21 -14.04 4.19
N GLY A 19 -1.94 -14.50 2.98
CA GLY A 19 -2.74 -15.55 2.35
C GLY A 19 -2.12 -16.07 1.05
N LYS A 20 -2.96 -16.65 0.22
CA LYS A 20 -2.61 -17.15 -1.12
C LYS A 20 -2.55 -15.98 -2.12
N ARG A 21 -2.35 -16.28 -3.40
CA ARG A 21 -2.39 -15.29 -4.48
C ARG A 21 -3.72 -15.41 -5.22
N THR A 22 -4.81 -15.02 -4.56
CA THR A 22 -6.17 -15.13 -5.09
C THR A 22 -6.92 -13.81 -5.02
N ASP A 23 -8.08 -13.73 -5.68
CA ASP A 23 -8.95 -12.57 -5.69
C ASP A 23 -9.53 -12.26 -4.30
N ASP A 24 -9.69 -13.28 -3.46
CA ASP A 24 -10.23 -13.11 -2.10
C ASP A 24 -9.27 -12.30 -1.22
N GLU A 25 -7.97 -12.64 -1.21
CA GLU A 25 -6.98 -11.89 -0.45
C GLU A 25 -6.77 -10.48 -1.02
N ALA A 26 -6.86 -10.31 -2.32
CA ALA A 26 -6.82 -8.99 -2.94
C ALA A 26 -8.05 -8.16 -2.50
N THR A 27 -9.23 -8.76 -2.50
CA THR A 27 -10.47 -8.12 -2.04
C THR A 27 -10.39 -7.77 -0.56
N GLU A 28 -9.87 -8.67 0.30
CA GLU A 28 -9.64 -8.40 1.72
C GLU A 28 -8.68 -7.21 1.91
N LEU A 29 -7.60 -7.14 1.12
CA LEU A 29 -6.66 -6.01 1.18
C LEU A 29 -7.35 -4.68 0.85
N ILE A 30 -8.08 -4.63 -0.26
CA ILE A 30 -8.77 -3.40 -0.70
C ILE A 30 -9.89 -3.01 0.28
N THR A 31 -10.60 -3.97 0.87
CA THR A 31 -11.59 -3.72 1.93
C THR A 31 -10.94 -3.05 3.14
N LYS A 32 -9.81 -3.59 3.62
CA LYS A 32 -9.07 -2.98 4.73
C LYS A 32 -8.56 -1.57 4.42
N VAL A 33 -8.16 -1.31 3.17
CA VAL A 33 -7.78 0.04 2.73
C VAL A 33 -8.98 0.98 2.80
N LYS A 34 -10.15 0.55 2.31
CA LYS A 34 -11.40 1.32 2.38
C LYS A 34 -11.81 1.66 3.81
N GLU A 35 -11.75 0.69 4.70
CA GLU A 35 -12.10 0.86 6.13
C GLU A 35 -11.18 1.83 6.87
N ARG A 36 -9.94 1.99 6.40
CA ARG A 36 -8.91 2.84 7.02
C ARG A 36 -8.69 4.17 6.31
N SER A 37 -9.43 4.43 5.25
CA SER A 37 -9.42 5.70 4.53
C SER A 37 -10.52 6.62 5.06
N ASP A 38 -10.39 7.91 4.78
CA ASP A 38 -11.33 8.97 5.17
C ASP A 38 -12.64 8.99 4.34
N GLY A 39 -12.87 7.97 3.53
CA GLY A 39 -13.99 7.87 2.61
C GLY A 39 -13.71 8.43 1.22
N SER A 40 -12.62 9.13 1.01
CA SER A 40 -12.18 9.55 -0.32
C SER A 40 -11.67 8.35 -1.14
N LEU A 41 -11.83 8.41 -2.47
CA LEU A 41 -11.27 7.42 -3.38
C LEU A 41 -9.82 7.80 -3.73
N PRO A 42 -8.81 7.05 -3.24
CA PRO A 42 -7.42 7.30 -3.59
C PRO A 42 -7.12 6.86 -5.03
N LEU A 43 -6.00 7.33 -5.57
CA LEU A 43 -5.40 6.72 -6.75
C LEU A 43 -4.72 5.41 -6.34
N PHE A 44 -5.17 4.31 -6.91
CA PHE A 44 -4.53 3.00 -6.74
C PHE A 44 -3.46 2.76 -7.81
N MET A 45 -2.34 2.19 -7.39
CA MET A 45 -1.29 1.75 -8.29
C MET A 45 -0.79 0.37 -7.88
N SER A 46 -0.63 -0.54 -8.83
CA SER A 46 -0.10 -1.88 -8.56
C SER A 46 0.77 -2.42 -9.70
N ASP A 47 1.33 -3.60 -9.50
CA ASP A 47 1.84 -4.44 -10.58
C ASP A 47 0.68 -5.02 -11.43
N ASN A 48 1.03 -5.69 -12.52
CA ASN A 48 0.07 -6.28 -13.46
C ASN A 48 -0.52 -7.62 -12.92
N LEU A 49 -1.11 -7.60 -11.74
CA LEU A 49 -1.83 -8.75 -11.20
C LEU A 49 -3.34 -8.58 -11.44
N ASP A 50 -3.96 -9.56 -12.12
CA ASP A 50 -5.38 -9.50 -12.53
C ASP A 50 -6.37 -9.47 -11.34
N ALA A 51 -5.94 -9.93 -10.16
CA ALA A 51 -6.75 -9.88 -8.95
C ALA A 51 -7.11 -8.44 -8.50
N TYR A 52 -6.25 -7.45 -8.76
CA TYR A 52 -6.50 -6.08 -8.30
C TYR A 52 -7.69 -5.37 -8.97
N PRO A 53 -7.85 -5.41 -10.32
CA PRO A 53 -9.04 -4.85 -10.96
C PRO A 53 -10.33 -5.47 -10.44
N HIS A 54 -10.37 -6.80 -10.25
CA HIS A 54 -11.52 -7.49 -9.70
C HIS A 54 -11.81 -7.08 -8.26
N ALA A 55 -10.78 -7.03 -7.41
CA ALA A 55 -10.91 -6.60 -6.02
C ALA A 55 -11.43 -5.15 -5.90
N LEU A 56 -10.94 -4.24 -6.75
CA LEU A 56 -11.41 -2.86 -6.77
C LEU A 56 -12.87 -2.76 -7.18
N LEU A 57 -13.31 -3.53 -8.18
CA LEU A 57 -14.72 -3.59 -8.56
C LEU A 57 -15.58 -4.26 -7.50
N ASN A 58 -15.10 -5.28 -6.79
CA ASN A 58 -15.83 -5.91 -5.69
C ASN A 58 -16.09 -4.96 -4.52
N VAL A 59 -15.12 -4.06 -4.22
CA VAL A 59 -15.18 -3.20 -3.03
C VAL A 59 -15.78 -1.82 -3.32
N TYR A 60 -15.52 -1.26 -4.50
CA TYR A 60 -15.94 0.09 -4.88
C TYR A 60 -16.91 0.11 -6.05
N GLY A 61 -17.12 -1.01 -6.75
CA GLY A 61 -17.96 -1.05 -7.93
C GLY A 61 -19.43 -0.74 -7.64
N GLU A 62 -20.05 -0.08 -8.58
CA GLU A 62 -21.48 0.23 -8.58
C GLU A 62 -22.23 -0.81 -9.40
N THR A 63 -23.29 -1.35 -8.84
CA THR A 63 -24.08 -2.40 -9.48
C THR A 63 -25.23 -1.75 -10.25
N GLU A 64 -25.23 -1.95 -11.56
CA GLU A 64 -26.34 -1.53 -12.44
C GLU A 64 -27.20 -2.73 -12.83
N GLU A 65 -28.51 -2.58 -12.68
CA GLU A 65 -29.47 -3.52 -13.22
C GLU A 65 -29.42 -3.51 -14.75
N PRO A 66 -29.36 -4.69 -15.41
CA PRO A 66 -29.24 -4.75 -16.86
C PRO A 66 -30.50 -4.16 -17.55
N LYS A 67 -30.33 -3.03 -18.21
CA LYS A 67 -31.42 -2.43 -19.04
C LYS A 67 -31.58 -3.28 -20.29
N ARG A 68 -32.84 -3.49 -20.69
CA ARG A 68 -33.19 -4.23 -21.93
C ARG A 68 -32.90 -3.37 -23.16
N GLU A 69 -31.67 -3.50 -23.69
CA GLU A 69 -31.24 -2.70 -24.83
C GLU A 69 -31.78 -3.21 -26.20
N LYS A 70 -32.08 -4.50 -26.31
CA LYS A 70 -32.52 -5.09 -27.58
C LYS A 70 -33.87 -5.77 -27.46
N ARG A 71 -34.73 -5.56 -28.50
CA ARG A 71 -36.04 -6.19 -28.60
C ARG A 71 -35.96 -7.71 -28.85
N ARG A 72 -34.85 -8.25 -29.40
CA ARG A 72 -34.64 -9.67 -29.71
C ARG A 72 -33.42 -10.21 -28.96
N GLY A 73 -33.53 -11.42 -28.45
CA GLY A 73 -32.48 -12.12 -27.72
C GLY A 73 -32.80 -12.33 -26.23
N ARG A 74 -32.08 -13.27 -25.58
CA ARG A 74 -32.23 -13.53 -24.15
C ARG A 74 -31.73 -12.29 -23.36
N PRO A 75 -32.56 -11.69 -22.51
CA PRO A 75 -32.12 -10.54 -21.71
C PRO A 75 -30.98 -10.96 -20.75
N ARG A 76 -30.05 -10.05 -20.50
CA ARG A 76 -29.06 -10.22 -19.45
C ARG A 76 -29.76 -10.20 -18.10
N THR A 77 -29.56 -11.23 -17.30
CA THR A 77 -30.16 -11.35 -15.96
C THR A 77 -29.12 -11.04 -14.85
N LYS A 78 -27.83 -11.03 -15.17
CA LYS A 78 -26.79 -10.72 -14.19
C LYS A 78 -26.53 -9.22 -14.13
N PRO A 79 -26.47 -8.61 -12.94
CA PRO A 79 -26.08 -7.22 -12.77
C PRO A 79 -24.73 -6.95 -13.41
N ILE A 80 -24.55 -5.73 -13.89
CA ILE A 80 -23.27 -5.25 -14.42
C ILE A 80 -22.60 -4.43 -13.33
N VAL A 81 -21.40 -4.81 -12.93
CA VAL A 81 -20.60 -4.02 -11.99
C VAL A 81 -19.71 -3.08 -12.79
N ARG A 82 -19.80 -1.79 -12.51
CA ARG A 82 -18.97 -0.75 -13.13
C ARG A 82 -18.10 -0.03 -12.10
N PRO A 83 -16.91 0.44 -12.49
CA PRO A 83 -16.13 1.31 -11.63
C PRO A 83 -16.88 2.65 -11.45
N PRO A 84 -16.90 3.22 -10.22
CA PRO A 84 -17.37 4.59 -10.01
C PRO A 84 -16.56 5.57 -10.86
N GLU A 85 -17.17 6.69 -11.22
CA GLU A 85 -16.54 7.69 -12.10
C GLU A 85 -15.24 8.26 -11.52
N ASP A 86 -15.14 8.30 -10.19
CA ASP A 86 -13.97 8.80 -9.47
C ASP A 86 -12.93 7.74 -9.12
N LEU A 87 -13.18 6.47 -9.45
CA LEU A 87 -12.18 5.41 -9.24
C LEU A 87 -11.02 5.57 -10.22
N ARG A 88 -9.83 5.72 -9.70
CA ARG A 88 -8.60 5.86 -10.48
C ARG A 88 -7.65 4.72 -10.14
N TYR A 89 -7.29 3.97 -11.15
CA TYR A 89 -6.38 2.84 -10.99
C TYR A 89 -5.45 2.68 -12.17
N ALA A 90 -4.17 2.53 -11.88
CA ALA A 90 -3.13 2.33 -12.87
C ALA A 90 -2.24 1.13 -12.53
N GLN A 91 -1.73 0.47 -13.55
CA GLN A 91 -0.83 -0.68 -13.44
C GLN A 91 0.53 -0.40 -14.07
N VAL A 92 1.55 -1.00 -13.49
CA VAL A 92 2.90 -1.08 -14.04
C VAL A 92 3.13 -2.50 -14.53
N VAL A 93 3.24 -2.65 -15.85
CA VAL A 93 3.53 -3.92 -16.52
C VAL A 93 5.02 -3.99 -16.84
N LYS A 94 5.71 -4.97 -16.29
CA LYS A 94 7.14 -5.20 -16.54
C LYS A 94 7.30 -6.41 -17.47
N HIS A 95 7.72 -6.16 -18.70
CA HIS A 95 8.06 -7.21 -19.64
C HIS A 95 9.46 -7.74 -19.34
N ARG A 96 9.63 -9.06 -19.35
CA ARG A 96 10.90 -9.72 -19.01
C ARG A 96 11.27 -10.72 -20.08
N GLU A 97 12.56 -10.84 -20.35
CA GLU A 97 13.15 -11.95 -21.15
C GLU A 97 13.20 -13.26 -20.35
N GLU A 98 13.54 -14.35 -21.02
CA GLU A 98 13.64 -15.69 -20.43
C GLU A 98 14.55 -15.74 -19.18
N HIS A 99 15.60 -14.91 -19.11
CA HIS A 99 16.50 -14.82 -17.97
C HIS A 99 16.08 -13.79 -16.90
N GLY A 100 14.83 -13.27 -16.98
CA GLY A 100 14.26 -12.37 -15.97
C GLY A 100 14.69 -10.91 -16.07
N ARG A 101 15.52 -10.51 -17.06
CA ARG A 101 15.89 -9.12 -17.31
C ARG A 101 14.66 -8.33 -17.80
N ILE A 102 14.45 -7.14 -17.22
CA ILE A 102 13.36 -6.26 -17.66
C ILE A 102 13.76 -5.61 -18.98
N THR A 103 12.96 -5.82 -20.03
CA THR A 103 13.14 -5.26 -21.38
C THR A 103 12.39 -3.96 -21.57
N SER A 104 11.16 -3.90 -21.04
CA SER A 104 10.34 -2.69 -21.10
C SER A 104 9.42 -2.58 -19.90
N VAL A 105 8.99 -1.35 -19.62
CA VAL A 105 8.02 -1.03 -18.56
C VAL A 105 6.89 -0.23 -19.20
N GLU A 106 5.71 -0.83 -19.24
CA GLU A 106 4.48 -0.19 -19.69
C GLU A 106 3.70 0.33 -18.48
N ARG A 107 3.09 1.50 -18.62
CA ARG A 107 2.19 2.10 -17.62
C ARG A 107 0.81 2.20 -18.22
N ARG A 108 -0.15 1.56 -17.59
CA ARG A 108 -1.51 1.44 -18.12
C ARG A 108 -2.52 1.96 -17.11
N VAL A 109 -3.37 2.89 -17.53
CA VAL A 109 -4.55 3.30 -16.75
C VAL A 109 -5.65 2.26 -17.00
N VAL A 110 -6.17 1.66 -15.94
CA VAL A 110 -7.22 0.63 -15.98
C VAL A 110 -8.58 1.24 -15.68
N PHE A 111 -8.66 2.11 -14.66
CA PHE A 111 -9.86 2.87 -14.34
C PHE A 111 -9.54 4.36 -14.27
N GLY A 112 -10.46 5.18 -14.74
CA GLY A 112 -10.29 6.63 -14.89
C GLY A 112 -9.62 7.02 -16.22
N THR A 113 -9.17 8.27 -16.32
CA THR A 113 -8.45 8.80 -17.48
C THR A 113 -7.00 9.13 -17.12
N GLU A 114 -6.13 9.22 -18.14
CA GLU A 114 -4.71 9.56 -17.92
C GLU A 114 -4.55 10.94 -17.28
N GLU A 115 -5.38 11.89 -17.68
CA GLU A 115 -5.38 13.25 -17.14
C GLU A 115 -5.71 13.26 -15.64
N LYS A 116 -6.80 12.58 -15.24
CA LYS A 116 -7.21 12.46 -13.82
C LYS A 116 -6.16 11.75 -12.98
N VAL A 117 -5.51 10.72 -13.53
CA VAL A 117 -4.42 10.00 -12.84
C VAL A 117 -3.20 10.91 -12.68
N ARG A 118 -2.81 11.66 -13.72
CA ARG A 118 -1.69 12.61 -13.67
C ARG A 118 -1.93 13.73 -12.67
N GLU A 119 -3.13 14.28 -12.63
CA GLU A 119 -3.53 15.30 -11.66
C GLU A 119 -3.34 14.81 -10.22
N LYS A 120 -3.84 13.61 -9.90
CA LYS A 120 -3.68 13.00 -8.57
C LYS A 120 -2.22 12.70 -8.20
N LEU A 121 -1.39 12.32 -9.16
CA LEU A 121 0.05 12.14 -8.93
C LEU A 121 0.73 13.47 -8.59
N MET A 122 0.36 14.55 -9.27
CA MET A 122 0.89 15.89 -9.00
C MET A 122 0.44 16.41 -7.63
N GLU A 123 -0.84 16.23 -7.27
CA GLU A 123 -1.36 16.59 -5.94
C GLU A 123 -0.60 15.86 -4.82
N ALA A 124 -0.33 14.56 -5.00
CA ALA A 124 0.42 13.77 -4.03
C ALA A 124 1.88 14.22 -3.87
N GLY A 125 2.45 14.90 -4.86
CA GLY A 125 3.80 15.50 -4.81
C GLY A 125 4.97 14.50 -4.68
N CYS A 126 4.70 13.20 -4.74
CA CYS A 126 5.70 12.16 -4.56
C CYS A 126 6.14 11.49 -5.85
N TYR A 127 5.35 11.61 -6.91
CA TYR A 127 5.65 11.04 -8.22
C TYR A 127 5.28 11.96 -9.36
N THR A 128 6.09 11.90 -10.41
CA THR A 128 5.78 12.48 -11.72
C THR A 128 5.20 11.43 -12.67
N THR A 129 5.31 10.15 -12.32
CA THR A 129 4.89 9.02 -13.17
C THR A 129 4.32 7.88 -12.32
N ILE A 130 3.45 7.07 -12.91
CA ILE A 130 2.95 5.83 -12.33
C ILE A 130 4.14 4.89 -12.03
N SER A 131 4.29 4.46 -10.77
CA SER A 131 5.43 3.65 -10.33
C SER A 131 5.08 2.75 -9.14
N THR A 132 5.59 1.52 -9.15
CA THR A 132 5.50 0.56 -8.03
C THR A 132 6.79 0.47 -7.22
N ALA A 133 7.78 1.33 -7.51
CA ALA A 133 9.12 1.24 -6.94
C ALA A 133 9.14 1.30 -5.40
N HIS A 134 8.22 2.04 -4.78
CA HIS A 134 8.18 2.16 -3.32
C HIS A 134 7.65 0.89 -2.66
N VAL A 135 6.55 0.32 -3.16
CA VAL A 135 6.02 -0.96 -2.66
C VAL A 135 7.03 -2.09 -2.88
N GLU A 136 7.76 -2.08 -4.00
CA GLU A 136 8.82 -3.05 -4.26
C GLU A 136 9.99 -2.88 -3.26
N SER A 137 10.38 -1.65 -2.97
CA SER A 137 11.40 -1.33 -1.97
C SER A 137 10.95 -1.74 -0.56
N ASP A 138 9.69 -1.48 -0.19
CA ASP A 138 9.13 -1.92 1.09
C ASP A 138 9.07 -3.44 1.21
N ASN A 139 8.70 -4.13 0.13
CA ASN A 139 8.73 -5.59 0.07
C ASN A 139 10.16 -6.14 0.24
N LEU A 140 11.16 -5.48 -0.33
CA LEU A 140 12.57 -5.84 -0.15
C LEU A 140 12.99 -5.62 1.30
N MET A 141 12.69 -4.47 1.89
CA MET A 141 12.98 -4.15 3.28
C MET A 141 12.37 -5.19 4.23
N SER A 142 11.12 -5.58 4.02
CA SER A 142 10.47 -6.60 4.83
C SER A 142 11.15 -7.97 4.76
N ARG A 143 11.68 -8.34 3.60
CA ARG A 143 12.48 -9.57 3.46
C ARG A 143 13.83 -9.47 4.18
N GLN A 144 14.45 -8.30 4.21
CA GLN A 144 15.71 -8.06 4.92
C GLN A 144 15.51 -8.04 6.44
N THR A 145 14.39 -7.55 6.92
CA THR A 145 14.09 -7.42 8.36
C THR A 145 13.42 -8.65 8.95
N SER A 146 12.85 -9.53 8.13
CA SER A 146 12.14 -10.73 8.55
C SER A 146 12.68 -11.98 7.87
N SER A 147 13.35 -12.83 8.62
CA SER A 147 13.81 -14.14 8.14
C SER A 147 12.66 -15.03 7.63
N ARG A 148 11.44 -14.82 8.12
CA ARG A 148 10.24 -15.57 7.71
C ARG A 148 9.75 -15.22 6.30
N LEU A 149 10.17 -14.09 5.74
CA LEU A 149 9.81 -13.60 4.40
C LEU A 149 10.93 -13.79 3.38
N VAL A 150 12.09 -14.29 3.80
CA VAL A 150 13.18 -14.63 2.89
C VAL A 150 12.77 -15.79 2.00
N ARG A 151 13.03 -15.68 0.69
CA ARG A 151 12.76 -16.76 -0.26
C ARG A 151 13.82 -17.86 -0.08
N ASP A 152 13.37 -19.09 -0.24
CA ASP A 152 14.22 -20.30 -0.23
C ASP A 152 15.07 -20.45 1.05
N ALA A 153 14.57 -19.96 2.18
CA ALA A 153 15.22 -20.07 3.48
C ALA A 153 14.52 -21.11 4.37
N LEU A 154 15.30 -21.81 5.21
CA LEU A 154 14.77 -22.77 6.19
C LEU A 154 13.92 -22.11 7.30
N SER A 155 13.99 -20.80 7.43
CA SER A 155 13.29 -20.00 8.46
C SER A 155 11.86 -19.59 8.08
N PHE A 156 11.27 -20.17 7.03
CA PHE A 156 9.89 -19.89 6.66
C PHE A 156 8.89 -20.23 7.76
N SER A 157 7.78 -19.51 7.81
CA SER A 157 6.74 -19.71 8.82
C SER A 157 5.95 -20.98 8.54
N LYS A 158 6.00 -21.97 9.43
CA LYS A 158 5.21 -23.21 9.31
C LYS A 158 3.73 -22.99 9.62
N ALA A 159 3.40 -22.01 10.48
CA ALA A 159 2.04 -21.67 10.84
C ALA A 159 1.64 -20.33 10.21
N MET A 160 0.51 -20.30 9.51
CA MET A 160 -0.03 -19.10 8.87
C MET A 160 -0.36 -18.01 9.89
N GLU A 161 -0.89 -18.40 11.05
CA GLU A 161 -1.24 -17.49 12.14
C GLU A 161 0.01 -16.78 12.69
N ALA A 162 1.09 -17.52 12.92
CA ALA A 162 2.36 -16.92 13.35
C ALA A 162 2.92 -15.94 12.33
N LEU A 163 2.72 -16.18 11.03
CA LEU A 163 3.09 -15.23 9.98
C LEU A 163 2.22 -13.97 10.01
N ARG A 164 0.91 -14.11 10.28
CA ARG A 164 -0.02 -12.96 10.44
C ARG A 164 0.40 -12.06 11.59
N TYR A 165 0.66 -12.61 12.77
CA TYR A 165 1.14 -11.83 13.93
C TYR A 165 2.47 -11.15 13.66
N HIS A 166 3.41 -11.88 13.05
CA HIS A 166 4.70 -11.32 12.69
C HIS A 166 4.56 -10.17 11.68
N THR A 167 3.71 -10.32 10.67
CA THR A 167 3.44 -9.26 9.68
C THR A 167 2.83 -8.04 10.34
N ALA A 168 1.85 -8.22 11.23
CA ALA A 168 1.24 -7.12 11.97
C ALA A 168 2.29 -6.37 12.83
N LEU A 169 3.17 -7.10 13.51
CA LEU A 169 4.24 -6.49 14.30
C LEU A 169 5.26 -5.74 13.42
N ASP A 170 5.62 -6.29 12.25
CA ASP A 170 6.52 -5.62 11.30
C ASP A 170 5.88 -4.33 10.74
N ASP A 171 4.58 -4.33 10.47
CA ASP A 171 3.85 -3.14 10.03
C ASP A 171 3.81 -2.06 11.11
N LEU A 172 3.54 -2.44 12.36
CA LEU A 172 3.60 -1.52 13.50
C LEU A 172 5.01 -0.96 13.71
N ALA A 173 6.03 -1.82 13.65
CA ALA A 173 7.42 -1.40 13.76
C ALA A 173 7.84 -0.47 12.60
N HIS A 174 7.40 -0.74 11.37
CA HIS A 174 7.64 0.12 10.23
C HIS A 174 6.96 1.48 10.42
N ASN A 175 5.70 1.48 10.80
CA ASN A 175 4.91 2.70 10.89
C ASN A 175 5.32 3.61 12.06
N PHE A 176 5.61 3.05 13.23
CA PHE A 176 5.76 3.81 14.47
C PHE A 176 7.18 3.84 15.03
N LEU A 177 7.98 2.78 14.84
CA LEU A 177 9.29 2.65 15.50
C LEU A 177 10.47 3.01 14.60
N ARG A 178 10.35 2.80 13.28
CA ARG A 178 11.45 2.98 12.34
C ARG A 178 11.37 4.33 11.64
N ASN A 179 12.46 5.09 11.68
CA ASN A 179 12.58 6.30 10.87
C ASN A 179 12.74 5.92 9.40
N HIS A 180 12.05 6.65 8.54
CA HIS A 180 12.18 6.48 7.09
C HIS A 180 13.04 7.60 6.49
N GLY A 181 14.09 7.23 5.74
CA GLY A 181 15.10 8.19 5.26
C GLY A 181 14.55 9.28 4.34
N SER A 182 13.53 8.97 3.51
CA SER A 182 12.91 9.94 2.60
C SER A 182 11.94 10.90 3.30
N LEU A 183 11.50 10.58 4.53
CA LEU A 183 10.52 11.37 5.28
C LEU A 183 11.13 12.42 6.20
N ARG A 184 12.47 12.52 6.23
CA ARG A 184 13.16 13.52 7.03
C ARG A 184 12.79 14.94 6.60
N VAL A 185 12.63 15.83 7.58
CA VAL A 185 12.33 17.25 7.34
C VAL A 185 13.54 18.09 7.68
N ARG A 186 13.82 19.11 6.86
CA ARG A 186 14.90 20.04 7.12
C ARG A 186 14.56 20.92 8.33
N LEU A 187 15.45 20.96 9.31
CA LEU A 187 15.32 21.84 10.46
C LEU A 187 15.58 23.29 10.04
N GLY A 188 14.79 24.23 10.54
CA GLY A 188 15.00 25.67 10.27
C GLY A 188 16.34 26.17 10.81
N ARG A 189 16.82 25.59 11.92
CA ARG A 189 18.15 25.82 12.49
C ARG A 189 18.83 24.50 12.81
N PRO A 190 20.15 24.36 12.49
CA PRO A 190 20.90 23.17 12.87
C PRO A 190 20.92 22.99 14.39
N GLN A 191 20.68 21.77 14.85
CA GLN A 191 20.70 21.42 16.27
C GLN A 191 22.04 20.74 16.64
N PRO A 192 22.63 21.06 17.80
CA PRO A 192 23.87 20.41 18.26
C PRO A 192 23.63 18.91 18.46
N THR A 193 24.62 18.11 18.09
CA THR A 193 24.58 16.65 18.30
C THR A 193 25.05 16.36 19.74
N ARG A 194 24.25 15.60 20.53
CA ARG A 194 24.64 15.24 21.90
C ARG A 194 25.97 14.51 21.89
N GLY A 195 26.91 15.01 22.66
CA GLY A 195 28.06 14.27 23.20
C GLY A 195 29.35 14.23 22.37
N ARG A 196 29.49 14.90 21.22
CA ARG A 196 30.76 15.00 20.47
C ARG A 196 30.83 16.24 19.59
N LYS A 197 32.05 16.68 19.24
CA LYS A 197 32.37 17.67 18.20
C LYS A 197 31.94 17.17 16.79
N GLY A 198 30.64 16.87 16.65
CA GLY A 198 30.05 16.37 15.40
C GLY A 198 29.34 17.46 14.61
N THR A 199 29.16 17.24 13.31
CA THR A 199 28.39 18.14 12.46
C THR A 199 26.98 18.35 13.00
N PRO A 200 26.49 19.60 13.15
CA PRO A 200 25.14 19.84 13.65
C PRO A 200 24.07 19.16 12.82
N ARG A 201 23.07 18.62 13.49
CA ARG A 201 21.96 17.92 12.87
C ARG A 201 21.08 18.90 12.10
N ARG A 202 20.98 18.73 10.79
CA ARG A 202 20.19 19.58 9.87
C ARG A 202 18.82 19.01 9.54
N TRP A 203 18.55 17.76 9.91
CA TRP A 203 17.34 17.03 9.54
C TRP A 203 16.69 16.39 10.76
N ALA A 204 15.38 16.58 10.89
CA ALA A 204 14.56 15.79 11.82
C ALA A 204 14.14 14.49 11.12
N GLN A 205 14.37 13.36 11.80
CA GLN A 205 13.91 12.07 11.32
C GLN A 205 12.42 11.90 11.66
N ARG A 206 11.68 11.26 10.76
CA ARG A 206 10.26 10.94 10.98
C ARG A 206 9.98 9.48 10.65
N THR A 207 9.02 8.91 11.36
CA THR A 207 8.40 7.63 11.02
C THR A 207 7.26 7.86 10.02
N PRO A 208 6.79 6.83 9.32
CA PRO A 208 5.59 6.91 8.49
C PRO A 208 4.37 7.47 9.22
N ALA A 209 4.09 7.01 10.45
CA ALA A 209 2.98 7.49 11.25
C ALA A 209 3.10 8.98 11.62
N MET A 210 4.33 9.48 11.86
CA MET A 210 4.58 10.91 12.04
C MET A 210 4.35 11.70 10.75
N ALA A 211 4.70 11.14 9.60
CA ALA A 211 4.50 11.79 8.31
C ALA A 211 3.02 11.83 7.91
N ALA A 212 2.25 10.82 8.29
CA ALA A 212 0.79 10.75 8.13
C ALA A 212 0.01 11.59 9.17
N GLY A 213 0.69 12.21 10.15
CA GLY A 213 0.03 13.00 11.20
C GLY A 213 -0.69 12.17 12.28
N ILE A 214 -0.44 10.86 12.34
CA ILE A 214 -1.07 9.96 13.32
C ILE A 214 -0.44 10.13 14.71
N THR A 215 0.86 10.47 14.76
CA THR A 215 1.60 10.72 15.99
C THR A 215 2.60 11.87 15.81
N ASP A 216 2.92 12.57 16.86
CA ASP A 216 3.88 13.68 16.88
C ASP A 216 5.33 13.26 17.16
N HIS A 217 5.52 12.02 17.61
CA HIS A 217 6.82 11.47 17.99
C HIS A 217 7.02 10.04 17.51
N ARG A 218 8.28 9.64 17.48
CA ARG A 218 8.65 8.24 17.25
C ARG A 218 8.38 7.42 18.51
N TRP A 219 7.56 6.40 18.38
CA TRP A 219 7.27 5.48 19.47
C TRP A 219 8.50 4.65 19.85
N SER A 220 8.57 4.30 21.13
CA SER A 220 9.42 3.24 21.65
C SER A 220 8.67 1.89 21.61
N MET A 221 9.38 0.80 21.83
CA MET A 221 8.72 -0.51 22.02
C MET A 221 7.79 -0.49 23.24
N GLY A 222 8.16 0.27 24.29
CA GLY A 222 7.32 0.46 25.48
C GLY A 222 5.98 1.11 25.13
N ASP A 223 5.99 2.18 24.34
CA ASP A 223 4.76 2.86 23.90
C ASP A 223 3.85 1.91 23.11
N LEU A 224 4.45 1.11 22.22
CA LEU A 224 3.69 0.12 21.44
C LEU A 224 3.03 -0.95 22.33
N MET A 225 3.76 -1.45 23.31
CA MET A 225 3.27 -2.52 24.19
C MET A 225 2.25 -2.06 25.24
N THR A 226 2.29 -0.77 25.59
CA THR A 226 1.38 -0.18 26.59
C THR A 226 0.19 0.55 25.95
N TYR A 227 0.15 0.64 24.62
CA TYR A 227 -0.97 1.29 23.92
C TYR A 227 -2.27 0.52 24.19
N PRO A 228 -3.31 1.22 24.69
CA PRO A 228 -4.56 0.57 25.04
C PRO A 228 -5.26 0.03 23.78
N VAL A 229 -5.52 -1.27 23.77
CA VAL A 229 -6.33 -1.89 22.72
C VAL A 229 -7.79 -1.50 22.98
N ILE A 230 -8.31 -0.59 22.17
CA ILE A 230 -9.73 -0.28 22.17
C ILE A 230 -10.43 -1.50 21.54
N LYS A 231 -11.09 -2.31 22.37
CA LYS A 231 -11.97 -3.36 21.86
C LYS A 231 -13.11 -2.65 21.13
N SER A 232 -13.13 -2.76 19.79
CA SER A 232 -14.34 -2.40 19.04
C SER A 232 -15.47 -3.27 19.58
N HIS A 233 -16.46 -2.66 20.17
CA HIS A 233 -17.72 -3.35 20.52
C HIS A 233 -18.36 -3.71 19.18
N SER A 234 -18.39 -5.00 18.89
CA SER A 234 -19.14 -5.62 17.79
C SER A 234 -20.64 -5.47 18.00
#